data_55afb6ad6032b00d7609e362765270e3
#
_entry.id   55afb6ad6032b00d7609e362765270e3
#
_cell.length_a   1.000
_cell.length_b   1.000
_cell.length_c   1.000
_cell.angle_alpha   90.00
_cell.angle_beta   90.00
_cell.angle_gamma   90.00
#
_symmetry.space_group_name_H-M   'P 1'
#
loop_
_entity.id
_entity.type
_entity.pdbx_description
1 polymer ?
#
loop_
_entity_poly.entity_id
_entity_poly.type
_entity_poly.pdbx_seq_one_letter_code
_entity_poly.pdbx_strand_id
1 'polypeptide(L)'
;MLPKLQPKYISFDAYGTLVNFQMSPPTRVVFADRIGEDQMDEFLDDFEAYRGDEVLGAFKLYPQLVKDALKRACARWKIEYKDSDGEEIVAVVPTWGPYPDVPDALAKLAEHYPLVILSNASEDQIYSNVDKLGAPFHAVLTGEQAGAYKPQFQAFEYMIGKLGCDRSEILHVSSSLYYDIMPAHHLRFTQKVYVNRGFEWVDNAATVSPFNYHEVSDLSGLPDLLGL
;
A
#
# COMPACT_ATOMS: atom_id res chain seq x y z
N MET A 1 -4.05 -16.39 -22.04
CA MET A 1 -5.05 -15.30 -22.12
C MET A 1 -5.50 -15.06 -20.68
N LEU A 2 -5.46 -13.83 -20.20
CA LEU A 2 -5.94 -13.49 -18.86
C LEU A 2 -7.46 -13.69 -18.78
N PRO A 3 -8.01 -14.10 -17.62
CA PRO A 3 -9.45 -14.30 -17.46
C PRO A 3 -10.19 -12.96 -17.57
N LYS A 4 -11.44 -13.02 -18.03
CA LYS A 4 -12.34 -11.86 -17.97
C LYS A 4 -12.63 -11.54 -16.51
N LEU A 5 -12.55 -10.25 -16.14
CA LEU A 5 -12.84 -9.80 -14.79
C LEU A 5 -14.36 -9.80 -14.55
N GLN A 6 -14.79 -10.45 -13.47
CA GLN A 6 -16.20 -10.54 -13.02
C GLN A 6 -16.22 -10.61 -11.48
N PRO A 7 -15.76 -9.58 -10.79
CA PRO A 7 -15.70 -9.60 -9.35
C PRO A 7 -17.07 -9.34 -8.71
N LYS A 8 -17.24 -9.84 -7.47
CA LYS A 8 -18.30 -9.42 -6.55
C LYS A 8 -17.84 -8.24 -5.69
N TYR A 9 -16.55 -8.18 -5.37
CA TYR A 9 -15.91 -7.10 -4.62
C TYR A 9 -14.66 -6.64 -5.35
N ILE A 10 -14.36 -5.34 -5.26
CA ILE A 10 -13.06 -4.81 -5.66
C ILE A 10 -12.32 -4.37 -4.41
N SER A 11 -11.19 -5.03 -4.11
CA SER A 11 -10.32 -4.66 -3.01
C SER A 11 -9.10 -3.91 -3.51
N PHE A 12 -8.73 -2.86 -2.79
CA PHE A 12 -7.61 -1.98 -3.13
C PHE A 12 -6.59 -1.96 -1.99
N ASP A 13 -5.32 -1.98 -2.33
CA ASP A 13 -4.31 -1.36 -1.48
C ASP A 13 -4.52 0.16 -1.43
N ALA A 14 -4.12 0.81 -0.33
CA ALA A 14 -4.32 2.25 -0.17
C ALA A 14 -3.06 3.06 -0.50
N TYR A 15 -2.02 2.95 0.31
CA TYR A 15 -0.85 3.82 0.21
C TYR A 15 0.08 3.44 -0.94
N GLY A 16 0.27 4.35 -1.88
CA GLY A 16 0.98 4.10 -3.12
C GLY A 16 0.07 3.67 -4.28
N THR A 17 -1.14 3.16 -3.98
CA THR A 17 -2.14 2.76 -4.99
C THR A 17 -3.21 3.83 -5.18
N LEU A 18 -3.96 4.15 -4.12
CA LEU A 18 -5.02 5.17 -4.12
C LEU A 18 -4.53 6.49 -3.54
N VAL A 19 -3.81 6.43 -2.43
CA VAL A 19 -3.26 7.57 -1.72
C VAL A 19 -1.82 7.80 -2.16
N ASN A 20 -1.50 9.03 -2.54
CA ASN A 20 -0.14 9.43 -2.90
C ASN A 20 0.78 9.34 -1.68
N PHE A 21 1.54 8.27 -1.62
CA PHE A 21 2.44 7.96 -0.51
C PHE A 21 3.69 8.83 -0.55
N GLN A 22 3.92 9.63 0.50
CA GLN A 22 4.97 10.65 0.54
C GLN A 22 5.80 10.58 1.83
N MET A 23 6.44 9.44 2.10
CA MET A 23 7.28 9.29 3.28
C MET A 23 8.62 10.04 3.17
N SER A 24 9.19 10.15 1.97
CA SER A 24 10.50 10.75 1.75
C SER A 24 10.56 12.27 2.04
N PRO A 25 9.60 13.11 1.61
CA PRO A 25 9.66 14.55 1.88
C PRO A 25 9.77 14.93 3.37
N PRO A 26 8.92 14.44 4.28
CA PRO A 26 9.07 14.74 5.70
C PRO A 26 10.36 14.18 6.29
N THR A 27 10.83 13.01 5.84
CA THR A 27 12.09 12.43 6.30
C THR A 27 13.28 13.32 5.90
N ARG A 28 13.31 13.87 4.69
CA ARG A 28 14.32 14.86 4.27
C ARG A 28 14.34 16.07 5.19
N VAL A 29 13.19 16.61 5.53
CA VAL A 29 13.08 17.79 6.41
C VAL A 29 13.62 17.47 7.79
N VAL A 30 13.22 16.36 8.37
CA VAL A 30 13.61 15.94 9.74
C VAL A 30 15.12 15.68 9.86
N PHE A 31 15.75 15.15 8.81
CA PHE A 31 17.16 14.76 8.84
C PHE A 31 18.12 15.73 8.13
N ALA A 32 17.64 16.87 7.64
CA ALA A 32 18.44 17.84 6.89
C ALA A 32 19.65 18.40 7.67
N ASP A 33 19.59 18.43 9.01
CA ASP A 33 20.67 18.86 9.88
C ASP A 33 21.72 17.78 10.17
N ARG A 34 21.44 16.52 9.85
CA ARG A 34 22.26 15.35 10.19
C ARG A 34 22.77 14.57 8.97
N ILE A 35 22.14 14.74 7.82
CA ILE A 35 22.48 14.07 6.55
C ILE A 35 22.73 15.12 5.48
N GLY A 36 23.87 15.02 4.80
CA GLY A 36 24.16 15.86 3.65
C GLY A 36 23.22 15.60 2.47
N GLU A 37 22.91 16.63 1.68
CA GLU A 37 21.98 16.49 0.54
C GLU A 37 22.47 15.44 -0.48
N ASP A 38 23.77 15.30 -0.65
CA ASP A 38 24.40 14.31 -1.52
C ASP A 38 24.28 12.86 -1.04
N GLN A 39 23.92 12.65 0.23
CA GLN A 39 23.74 11.34 0.85
C GLN A 39 22.29 11.04 1.22
N MET A 40 21.41 12.02 1.11
CA MET A 40 20.04 11.92 1.58
C MET A 40 19.23 10.82 0.84
N ASP A 41 19.44 10.64 -0.46
CA ASP A 41 18.76 9.59 -1.21
C ASP A 41 19.16 8.20 -0.70
N GLU A 42 20.44 7.95 -0.46
CA GLU A 42 20.92 6.68 0.08
C GLU A 42 20.37 6.42 1.50
N PHE A 43 20.26 7.45 2.34
CA PHE A 43 19.63 7.34 3.65
C PHE A 43 18.15 6.96 3.55
N LEU A 44 17.43 7.57 2.61
CA LEU A 44 16.01 7.26 2.36
C LEU A 44 15.82 5.83 1.87
N ASP A 45 16.67 5.35 0.99
CA ASP A 45 16.66 3.97 0.50
C ASP A 45 16.90 2.97 1.65
N ASP A 46 17.88 3.25 2.51
CA ASP A 46 18.12 2.43 3.71
C ASP A 46 16.92 2.46 4.66
N PHE A 47 16.33 3.63 4.90
CA PHE A 47 15.13 3.74 5.73
C PHE A 47 13.95 2.94 5.15
N GLU A 48 13.75 3.01 3.84
CA GLU A 48 12.71 2.24 3.15
C GLU A 48 12.95 0.74 3.27
N ALA A 49 14.18 0.29 3.07
CA ALA A 49 14.57 -1.12 3.22
C ALA A 49 14.31 -1.63 4.65
N TYR A 50 14.71 -0.86 5.67
CA TYR A 50 14.43 -1.22 7.07
C TYR A 50 12.93 -1.23 7.38
N ARG A 51 12.16 -0.29 6.84
CA ARG A 51 10.70 -0.28 6.99
C ARG A 51 10.05 -1.52 6.36
N GLY A 52 10.53 -1.92 5.18
CA GLY A 52 10.13 -3.17 4.52
C GLY A 52 10.44 -4.41 5.37
N ASP A 53 11.62 -4.45 5.98
CA ASP A 53 12.03 -5.56 6.86
C ASP A 53 11.20 -5.60 8.16
N GLU A 54 10.91 -4.43 8.77
CA GLU A 54 10.04 -4.36 9.95
C GLU A 54 8.61 -4.87 9.68
N VAL A 55 8.09 -4.66 8.46
CA VAL A 55 6.78 -5.20 8.03
C VAL A 55 6.75 -6.72 8.05
N LEU A 56 7.87 -7.39 7.79
CA LEU A 56 7.99 -8.84 7.79
C LEU A 56 8.13 -9.44 9.19
N GLY A 57 8.45 -8.62 10.17
CA GLY A 57 8.67 -9.02 11.56
C GLY A 57 7.38 -9.33 12.32
N ALA A 58 7.50 -9.45 13.65
CA ALA A 58 6.34 -9.56 14.53
C ALA A 58 5.46 -8.30 14.42
N PHE A 59 4.15 -8.50 14.45
CA PHE A 59 3.21 -7.39 14.35
C PHE A 59 3.45 -6.34 15.44
N LYS A 60 3.47 -5.08 15.03
CA LYS A 60 3.48 -3.86 15.85
C LYS A 60 2.69 -2.78 15.14
N LEU A 61 2.18 -1.78 15.84
CA LEU A 61 1.47 -0.68 15.20
C LEU A 61 2.38 0.10 14.23
N TYR A 62 1.83 0.58 13.13
CA TYR A 62 2.58 1.24 12.06
C TYR A 62 3.45 2.42 12.55
N PRO A 63 2.99 3.30 13.47
CA PRO A 63 3.86 4.34 14.02
C PRO A 63 5.11 3.78 14.72
N GLN A 64 4.97 2.67 15.45
CA GLN A 64 6.11 2.02 16.09
C GLN A 64 7.05 1.38 15.07
N LEU A 65 6.48 0.78 14.02
CA LEU A 65 7.25 0.20 12.91
C LEU A 65 8.14 1.26 12.24
N VAL A 66 7.59 2.44 11.94
CA VAL A 66 8.33 3.57 11.36
C VAL A 66 9.46 4.01 12.29
N LYS A 67 9.19 4.17 13.58
CA LYS A 67 10.21 4.54 14.58
C LYS A 67 11.34 3.51 14.67
N ASP A 68 11.02 2.22 14.69
CA ASP A 68 12.02 1.14 14.75
C ASP A 68 12.88 1.12 13.49
N ALA A 69 12.29 1.29 12.32
CA ALA A 69 13.00 1.37 11.05
C ALA A 69 13.95 2.59 11.00
N LEU A 70 13.48 3.76 11.41
CA LEU A 70 14.32 4.98 11.52
C LEU A 70 15.48 4.78 12.48
N LYS A 71 15.22 4.19 13.66
CA LYS A 71 16.26 3.91 14.65
C LYS A 71 17.36 2.99 14.07
N ARG A 72 16.97 2.00 13.26
CA ARG A 72 17.92 1.11 12.57
C ARG A 72 18.71 1.86 11.50
N ALA A 73 18.05 2.69 10.69
CA ALA A 73 18.71 3.54 9.69
C ALA A 73 19.72 4.49 10.34
N CYS A 74 19.33 5.20 11.40
CA CYS A 74 20.22 6.08 12.15
C CYS A 74 21.44 5.33 12.72
N ALA A 75 21.24 4.13 13.28
CA ALA A 75 22.33 3.30 13.80
C ALA A 75 23.32 2.90 12.69
N ARG A 76 22.84 2.52 11.50
CA ARG A 76 23.67 2.22 10.33
C ARG A 76 24.50 3.43 9.90
N TRP A 77 23.88 4.62 9.90
CA TRP A 77 24.50 5.88 9.51
C TRP A 77 25.31 6.55 10.62
N LYS A 78 25.31 5.98 11.83
CA LYS A 78 25.99 6.49 13.03
C LYS A 78 25.60 7.93 13.37
N ILE A 79 24.34 8.25 13.17
CA ILE A 79 23.71 9.52 13.54
C ILE A 79 22.78 9.34 14.72
N GLU A 80 22.51 10.43 15.44
CA GLU A 80 21.56 10.42 16.54
C GLU A 80 20.14 10.18 16.05
N TYR A 81 19.41 9.28 16.71
CA TYR A 81 17.97 9.10 16.59
C TYR A 81 17.26 9.78 17.78
N LYS A 82 16.17 10.50 17.50
CA LYS A 82 15.26 11.08 18.49
C LYS A 82 13.86 10.52 18.25
N ASP A 83 13.11 10.22 19.31
CA ASP A 83 11.74 9.72 19.19
C ASP A 83 10.82 10.73 18.46
N SER A 84 11.09 12.05 18.61
CA SER A 84 10.42 13.11 17.84
C SER A 84 10.58 12.96 16.33
N ASP A 85 11.69 12.40 15.82
CA ASP A 85 11.92 12.22 14.39
C ASP A 85 10.83 11.34 13.77
N GLY A 86 10.55 10.20 14.41
CA GLY A 86 9.51 9.29 13.98
C GLY A 86 8.10 9.87 14.17
N GLU A 87 7.88 10.65 15.24
CA GLU A 87 6.59 11.31 15.49
C GLU A 87 6.26 12.34 14.43
N GLU A 88 7.23 13.18 14.05
CA GLU A 88 7.05 14.20 13.01
C GLU A 88 6.77 13.57 11.64
N ILE A 89 7.49 12.48 11.30
CA ILE A 89 7.29 11.78 10.03
C ILE A 89 5.93 11.09 9.98
N VAL A 90 5.50 10.45 11.05
CA VAL A 90 4.20 9.77 11.11
C VAL A 90 3.03 10.76 11.13
N ALA A 91 3.21 11.93 11.75
CA ALA A 91 2.16 12.95 11.88
C ALA A 91 1.65 13.50 10.54
N VAL A 92 2.43 13.38 9.46
CA VAL A 92 2.00 13.86 8.14
C VAL A 92 1.14 12.84 7.37
N VAL A 93 1.14 11.56 7.77
CA VAL A 93 0.39 10.51 7.04
C VAL A 93 -1.09 10.86 6.86
N PRO A 94 -1.83 11.34 7.88
CA PRO A 94 -3.23 11.74 7.71
C PRO A 94 -3.45 12.91 6.74
N THR A 95 -2.41 13.66 6.38
CA THR A 95 -2.52 14.81 5.45
C THR A 95 -2.51 14.41 3.98
N TRP A 96 -2.02 13.22 3.66
CA TRP A 96 -1.93 12.75 2.27
C TRP A 96 -3.30 12.66 1.61
N GLY A 97 -3.32 12.87 0.31
CA GLY A 97 -4.52 12.79 -0.53
C GLY A 97 -4.40 11.73 -1.60
N PRO A 98 -5.46 11.56 -2.42
CA PRO A 98 -5.45 10.62 -3.53
C PRO A 98 -4.49 11.07 -4.64
N TYR A 99 -4.11 10.12 -5.51
CA TYR A 99 -3.61 10.47 -6.83
C TYR A 99 -4.73 11.11 -7.66
N PRO A 100 -4.41 11.98 -8.64
CA PRO A 100 -5.42 12.73 -9.40
C PRO A 100 -6.43 11.85 -10.17
N ASP A 101 -6.03 10.66 -10.59
CA ASP A 101 -6.83 9.69 -11.33
C ASP A 101 -7.81 8.89 -10.46
N VAL A 102 -7.68 8.96 -9.13
CA VAL A 102 -8.37 8.07 -8.20
C VAL A 102 -9.83 8.44 -7.95
N PRO A 103 -10.20 9.70 -7.64
CA PRO A 103 -11.58 10.02 -7.23
C PRO A 103 -12.62 9.67 -8.28
N ASP A 104 -12.40 10.07 -9.54
CA ASP A 104 -13.34 9.83 -10.64
C ASP A 104 -13.45 8.33 -10.96
N ALA A 105 -12.34 7.61 -10.94
CA ALA A 105 -12.33 6.17 -11.17
C ALA A 105 -13.08 5.42 -10.08
N LEU A 106 -12.83 5.76 -8.81
CA LEU A 106 -13.54 5.13 -7.67
C LEU A 106 -15.03 5.45 -7.67
N ALA A 107 -15.43 6.70 -7.98
CA ALA A 107 -16.83 7.08 -8.07
C ALA A 107 -17.57 6.23 -9.12
N LYS A 108 -16.99 6.05 -10.30
CA LYS A 108 -17.54 5.21 -11.36
C LYS A 108 -17.62 3.73 -10.95
N LEU A 109 -16.58 3.19 -10.31
CA LEU A 109 -16.56 1.81 -9.84
C LEU A 109 -17.59 1.55 -8.74
N ALA A 110 -17.79 2.51 -7.81
CA ALA A 110 -18.72 2.39 -6.68
C ALA A 110 -20.19 2.31 -7.12
N GLU A 111 -20.54 2.76 -8.33
CA GLU A 111 -21.90 2.59 -8.89
C GLU A 111 -22.20 1.12 -9.21
N HIS A 112 -21.18 0.28 -9.41
CA HIS A 112 -21.32 -1.08 -9.89
C HIS A 112 -20.83 -2.15 -8.91
N TYR A 113 -19.86 -1.80 -8.03
CA TYR A 113 -19.20 -2.77 -7.16
C TYR A 113 -19.03 -2.25 -5.74
N PRO A 114 -19.22 -3.10 -4.71
CA PRO A 114 -18.77 -2.81 -3.36
C PRO A 114 -17.23 -2.69 -3.33
N LEU A 115 -16.71 -1.52 -2.94
CA LEU A 115 -15.29 -1.24 -2.84
C LEU A 115 -14.77 -1.57 -1.44
N VAL A 116 -13.58 -2.14 -1.37
CA VAL A 116 -12.92 -2.55 -0.12
C VAL A 116 -11.50 -2.02 -0.09
N ILE A 117 -11.02 -1.62 1.05
CA ILE A 117 -9.59 -1.32 1.28
C ILE A 117 -8.98 -2.46 2.10
N LEU A 118 -7.79 -2.91 1.71
CA LEU A 118 -6.88 -3.73 2.50
C LEU A 118 -5.51 -3.06 2.57
N SER A 119 -5.19 -2.45 3.70
CA SER A 119 -4.00 -1.59 3.84
C SER A 119 -3.12 -1.98 5.02
N ASN A 120 -1.80 -1.83 4.85
CA ASN A 120 -0.80 -1.89 5.92
C ASN A 120 -0.80 -0.59 6.74
N ALA A 121 -1.94 -0.25 7.33
CA ALA A 121 -2.17 0.99 8.04
C ALA A 121 -2.62 0.75 9.48
N SER A 122 -2.50 1.79 10.31
CA SER A 122 -3.20 1.88 11.59
C SER A 122 -4.58 2.50 11.41
N GLU A 123 -5.52 2.15 12.27
CA GLU A 123 -6.90 2.63 12.20
C GLU A 123 -7.01 4.14 12.43
N ASP A 124 -6.19 4.70 13.31
CA ASP A 124 -6.17 6.13 13.62
C ASP A 124 -5.73 7.03 12.47
N GLN A 125 -5.05 6.47 11.46
CA GLN A 125 -4.49 7.23 10.33
C GLN A 125 -5.29 7.07 9.04
N ILE A 126 -5.78 5.85 8.75
CA ILE A 126 -6.34 5.51 7.44
C ILE A 126 -7.60 6.30 7.08
N TYR A 127 -8.48 6.54 8.05
CA TYR A 127 -9.80 7.15 7.77
C TYR A 127 -9.67 8.58 7.25
N SER A 128 -8.72 9.38 7.76
CA SER A 128 -8.44 10.74 7.24
C SER A 128 -8.03 10.76 5.77
N ASN A 129 -7.42 9.68 5.28
CA ASN A 129 -7.06 9.54 3.87
C ASN A 129 -8.24 9.01 3.05
N VAL A 130 -8.98 8.03 3.60
CA VAL A 130 -10.17 7.44 2.94
C VAL A 130 -11.24 8.48 2.67
N ASP A 131 -11.48 9.40 3.60
CA ASP A 131 -12.46 10.50 3.45
C ASP A 131 -12.18 11.41 2.24
N LYS A 132 -10.94 11.42 1.76
CA LYS A 132 -10.52 12.22 0.60
C LYS A 132 -10.63 11.47 -0.74
N LEU A 133 -10.93 10.16 -0.73
CA LEU A 133 -10.93 9.32 -1.94
C LEU A 133 -12.16 9.54 -2.83
N GLY A 134 -13.20 10.20 -2.33
CA GLY A 134 -14.36 10.61 -3.15
C GLY A 134 -15.38 9.52 -3.46
N ALA A 135 -15.28 8.33 -2.84
CA ALA A 135 -16.22 7.22 -3.02
C ALA A 135 -16.51 6.50 -1.70
N PRO A 136 -17.70 5.87 -1.56
CA PRO A 136 -18.01 5.04 -0.40
C PRO A 136 -17.28 3.70 -0.47
N PHE A 137 -16.79 3.22 0.68
CA PHE A 137 -16.22 1.88 0.82
C PHE A 137 -17.15 0.97 1.63
N HIS A 138 -17.35 -0.24 1.13
CA HIS A 138 -18.07 -1.30 1.83
C HIS A 138 -17.33 -1.73 3.11
N ALA A 139 -15.99 -1.77 3.05
CA ALA A 139 -15.14 -2.07 4.20
C ALA A 139 -13.76 -1.41 4.05
N VAL A 140 -13.20 -0.95 5.18
CA VAL A 140 -11.82 -0.50 5.30
C VAL A 140 -11.15 -1.45 6.29
N LEU A 141 -10.24 -2.28 5.78
CA LEU A 141 -9.57 -3.34 6.53
C LEU A 141 -8.09 -3.01 6.65
N THR A 142 -7.58 -3.07 7.87
CA THR A 142 -6.21 -2.64 8.18
C THR A 142 -5.35 -3.79 8.68
N GLY A 143 -4.03 -3.63 8.54
CA GLY A 143 -3.07 -4.53 9.15
C GLY A 143 -3.22 -4.59 10.67
N GLU A 144 -3.64 -3.49 11.31
CA GLU A 144 -3.93 -3.44 12.74
C GLU A 144 -5.09 -4.39 13.12
N GLN A 145 -6.21 -4.33 12.40
CA GLN A 145 -7.35 -5.23 12.61
C GLN A 145 -7.00 -6.69 12.33
N ALA A 146 -6.17 -6.95 11.32
CA ALA A 146 -5.74 -8.29 10.96
C ALA A 146 -4.68 -8.86 11.92
N GLY A 147 -4.01 -8.02 12.70
CA GLY A 147 -2.83 -8.39 13.48
C GLY A 147 -1.66 -8.86 12.63
N ALA A 148 -1.61 -8.44 11.36
CA ALA A 148 -0.59 -8.79 10.38
C ALA A 148 -0.55 -7.78 9.22
N TYR A 149 0.63 -7.59 8.67
CA TYR A 149 0.83 -6.77 7.47
C TYR A 149 0.96 -7.63 6.21
N LYS A 150 0.48 -7.13 5.07
CA LYS A 150 0.87 -7.66 3.77
C LYS A 150 2.40 -7.58 3.64
N PRO A 151 3.07 -8.57 3.08
CA PRO A 151 2.58 -9.66 2.24
C PRO A 151 2.15 -10.91 3.00
N GLN A 152 2.03 -10.88 4.33
CA GLN A 152 1.58 -12.05 5.10
C GLN A 152 0.17 -12.44 4.69
N PHE A 153 -0.07 -13.73 4.49
CA PHE A 153 -1.37 -14.27 4.06
C PHE A 153 -2.49 -13.97 5.05
N GLN A 154 -2.17 -13.87 6.33
CA GLN A 154 -3.13 -13.56 7.41
C GLN A 154 -3.92 -12.28 7.12
N ALA A 155 -3.30 -11.23 6.54
CA ALA A 155 -4.00 -10.00 6.18
C ALA A 155 -5.08 -10.26 5.10
N PHE A 156 -4.77 -11.05 4.08
CA PHE A 156 -5.72 -11.43 3.04
C PHE A 156 -6.80 -12.39 3.56
N GLU A 157 -6.44 -13.34 4.39
CA GLU A 157 -7.36 -14.29 5.01
C GLU A 157 -8.37 -13.56 5.92
N TYR A 158 -7.90 -12.52 6.63
CA TYR A 158 -8.76 -11.62 7.40
C TYR A 158 -9.80 -10.94 6.48
N MET A 159 -9.36 -10.38 5.35
CA MET A 159 -10.27 -9.76 4.37
C MET A 159 -11.31 -10.77 3.84
N ILE A 160 -10.87 -11.95 3.39
CA ILE A 160 -11.75 -13.01 2.89
C ILE A 160 -12.79 -13.39 3.95
N GLY A 161 -12.34 -13.58 5.19
CA GLY A 161 -13.23 -13.92 6.31
C GLY A 161 -14.26 -12.83 6.62
N LYS A 162 -13.85 -11.55 6.55
CA LYS A 162 -14.75 -10.40 6.76
C LYS A 162 -15.79 -10.25 5.66
N LEU A 163 -15.40 -10.50 4.41
CA LEU A 163 -16.31 -10.40 3.26
C LEU A 163 -17.22 -11.64 3.12
N GLY A 164 -16.88 -12.76 3.75
CA GLY A 164 -17.65 -14.00 3.68
C GLY A 164 -17.82 -14.53 2.26
N CYS A 165 -16.79 -14.38 1.41
CA CYS A 165 -16.84 -14.75 0.00
C CYS A 165 -15.61 -15.58 -0.39
N ASP A 166 -15.64 -16.20 -1.57
CA ASP A 166 -14.47 -16.88 -2.13
C ASP A 166 -13.51 -15.86 -2.73
N ARG A 167 -12.21 -16.16 -2.66
CA ARG A 167 -11.14 -15.32 -3.26
C ARG A 167 -11.29 -15.12 -4.77
N SER A 168 -11.95 -16.04 -5.48
CA SER A 168 -12.25 -15.88 -6.91
C SER A 168 -13.31 -14.81 -7.18
N GLU A 169 -14.08 -14.40 -6.16
CA GLU A 169 -15.07 -13.32 -6.23
C GLU A 169 -14.47 -11.94 -5.95
N ILE A 170 -13.17 -11.86 -5.61
CA ILE A 170 -12.48 -10.61 -5.29
C ILE A 170 -11.52 -10.27 -6.43
N LEU A 171 -11.66 -9.06 -6.98
CA LEU A 171 -10.61 -8.42 -7.77
C LEU A 171 -9.71 -7.64 -6.83
N HIS A 172 -8.44 -8.01 -6.73
CA HIS A 172 -7.46 -7.26 -5.94
C HIS A 172 -6.63 -6.33 -6.81
N VAL A 173 -6.56 -5.06 -6.44
CA VAL A 173 -5.95 -3.95 -7.20
C VAL A 173 -4.87 -3.29 -6.36
N SER A 174 -3.64 -3.23 -6.85
CA SER A 174 -2.54 -2.62 -6.13
C SER A 174 -1.41 -2.15 -7.06
N SER A 175 -0.65 -1.17 -6.61
CA SER A 175 0.62 -0.76 -7.20
C SER A 175 1.83 -1.52 -6.62
N SER A 176 1.62 -2.51 -5.76
CA SER A 176 2.69 -3.31 -5.19
C SER A 176 2.67 -4.74 -5.68
N LEU A 177 3.69 -5.10 -6.45
CA LEU A 177 3.90 -6.49 -6.85
C LEU A 177 4.25 -7.37 -5.66
N TYR A 178 5.08 -6.84 -4.75
CA TYR A 178 5.58 -7.59 -3.60
C TYR A 178 4.56 -7.75 -2.48
N TYR A 179 3.95 -6.64 -2.04
CA TYR A 179 3.01 -6.68 -0.90
C TYR A 179 1.64 -7.25 -1.25
N ASP A 180 1.24 -7.20 -2.52
CA ASP A 180 -0.14 -7.48 -2.92
C ASP A 180 -0.26 -8.54 -4.02
N ILE A 181 0.32 -8.32 -5.20
CA ILE A 181 0.09 -9.19 -6.36
C ILE A 181 0.69 -10.59 -6.15
N MET A 182 1.89 -10.67 -5.59
CA MET A 182 2.55 -11.94 -5.26
C MET A 182 1.75 -12.76 -4.23
N PRO A 183 1.40 -12.25 -3.03
CA PRO A 183 0.63 -13.03 -2.09
C PRO A 183 -0.78 -13.36 -2.60
N ALA A 184 -1.45 -12.46 -3.32
CA ALA A 184 -2.73 -12.75 -3.96
C ALA A 184 -2.61 -13.90 -4.98
N HIS A 185 -1.51 -13.94 -5.75
CA HIS A 185 -1.24 -15.06 -6.66
C HIS A 185 -1.06 -16.38 -5.89
N HIS A 186 -0.24 -16.39 -4.85
CA HIS A 186 -0.01 -17.60 -4.03
C HIS A 186 -1.27 -18.07 -3.30
N LEU A 187 -2.13 -17.15 -2.91
CA LEU A 187 -3.46 -17.42 -2.37
C LEU A 187 -4.48 -17.79 -3.45
N ARG A 188 -4.06 -17.86 -4.74
CA ARG A 188 -4.91 -18.26 -5.88
C ARG A 188 -6.07 -17.30 -6.16
N PHE A 189 -5.86 -15.99 -5.95
CA PHE A 189 -6.78 -14.99 -6.51
C PHE A 189 -6.69 -15.06 -8.03
N THR A 190 -7.84 -15.26 -8.67
CA THR A 190 -7.92 -15.36 -10.14
C THR A 190 -7.97 -14.00 -10.81
N GLN A 191 -8.38 -12.95 -10.07
CA GLN A 191 -8.59 -11.60 -10.56
C GLN A 191 -7.64 -10.64 -9.83
N LYS A 192 -6.67 -10.10 -10.55
CA LYS A 192 -5.66 -9.17 -10.04
C LYS A 192 -5.37 -8.08 -11.07
N VAL A 193 -5.25 -6.84 -10.61
CA VAL A 193 -4.79 -5.71 -11.43
C VAL A 193 -3.61 -5.04 -10.74
N TYR A 194 -2.53 -4.89 -11.48
CA TYR A 194 -1.40 -4.07 -11.11
C TYR A 194 -1.59 -2.65 -11.67
N VAL A 195 -1.51 -1.66 -10.80
CA VAL A 195 -1.52 -0.24 -11.19
C VAL A 195 -0.07 0.23 -11.23
N ASN A 196 0.48 0.39 -12.43
CA ASN A 196 1.88 0.76 -12.61
C ASN A 196 2.10 2.26 -12.33
N ARG A 197 2.43 2.59 -11.09
CA ARG A 197 2.74 3.96 -10.65
C ARG A 197 4.19 4.38 -10.91
N GLY A 198 4.99 3.52 -11.58
CA GLY A 198 6.39 3.81 -11.88
C GLY A 198 7.33 3.69 -10.68
N PHE A 199 7.01 2.88 -9.68
CA PHE A 199 7.90 2.57 -8.58
C PHE A 199 8.95 1.54 -9.03
N GLU A 200 10.14 1.99 -9.37
CA GLU A 200 11.16 1.20 -10.05
C GLU A 200 11.75 0.03 -9.24
N TRP A 201 11.84 0.16 -7.94
CA TRP A 201 12.53 -0.83 -7.10
C TRP A 201 11.79 -2.19 -7.01
N VAL A 202 10.53 -2.25 -7.38
CA VAL A 202 9.73 -3.48 -7.39
C VAL A 202 9.75 -4.16 -8.75
N ASP A 203 10.13 -3.43 -9.79
CA ASP A 203 10.05 -3.86 -11.18
C ASP A 203 11.25 -4.69 -11.63
N ASN A 204 11.59 -5.71 -10.87
CA ASN A 204 12.25 -6.85 -11.50
C ASN A 204 11.19 -7.62 -12.31
N ALA A 205 10.78 -7.05 -13.44
CA ALA A 205 9.76 -7.60 -14.34
C ALA A 205 10.02 -9.07 -14.70
N ALA A 206 11.28 -9.50 -14.71
CA ALA A 206 11.67 -10.88 -14.90
C ALA A 206 11.21 -11.81 -13.77
N THR A 207 11.01 -11.28 -12.54
CA THR A 207 10.66 -12.07 -11.36
C THR A 207 9.14 -12.16 -11.15
N VAL A 208 8.35 -11.25 -11.70
CA VAL A 208 6.90 -11.12 -11.42
C VAL A 208 5.99 -11.46 -12.60
N SER A 209 6.55 -11.62 -13.79
CA SER A 209 5.84 -12.08 -14.99
C SER A 209 4.94 -13.33 -14.82
N PRO A 210 5.23 -14.30 -13.93
CA PRO A 210 4.38 -15.48 -13.76
C PRO A 210 3.09 -15.25 -12.96
N PHE A 211 2.84 -14.07 -12.38
CA PHE A 211 1.73 -13.88 -11.44
C PHE A 211 0.35 -13.67 -12.08
N ASN A 212 0.27 -13.59 -13.42
CA ASN A 212 -0.99 -13.51 -14.17
C ASN A 212 -1.93 -12.41 -13.63
N TYR A 213 -1.60 -11.15 -13.89
CA TYR A 213 -2.39 -9.97 -13.56
C TYR A 213 -2.67 -9.13 -14.81
N HIS A 214 -3.73 -8.33 -14.78
CA HIS A 214 -3.92 -7.23 -15.72
C HIS A 214 -3.12 -6.03 -15.25
N GLU A 215 -2.69 -5.18 -16.15
CA GLU A 215 -1.93 -3.97 -15.83
C GLU A 215 -2.63 -2.75 -16.40
N VAL A 216 -2.63 -1.67 -15.61
CA VAL A 216 -3.05 -0.33 -16.02
C VAL A 216 -1.99 0.68 -15.59
N SER A 217 -1.82 1.76 -16.36
CA SER A 217 -0.86 2.83 -16.05
C SER A 217 -1.30 3.70 -14.86
N ASP A 218 -2.60 3.79 -14.64
CA ASP A 218 -3.25 4.51 -13.55
C ASP A 218 -4.65 3.94 -13.30
N LEU A 219 -5.36 4.42 -12.29
CA LEU A 219 -6.65 3.84 -11.92
C LEU A 219 -7.76 4.15 -12.93
N SER A 220 -7.61 5.19 -13.77
CA SER A 220 -8.61 5.55 -14.78
C SER A 220 -8.84 4.45 -15.82
N GLY A 221 -7.85 3.57 -16.03
CA GLY A 221 -7.98 2.42 -16.93
C GLY A 221 -8.77 1.23 -16.34
N LEU A 222 -9.04 1.22 -15.04
CA LEU A 222 -9.72 0.09 -14.40
C LEU A 222 -11.21 -0.05 -14.78
N PRO A 223 -12.01 1.04 -14.86
CA PRO A 223 -13.38 0.96 -15.37
C PRO A 223 -13.48 0.33 -16.76
N ASP A 224 -12.63 0.75 -17.68
CA ASP A 224 -12.63 0.20 -19.06
C ASP A 224 -12.28 -1.30 -19.10
N LEU A 225 -11.36 -1.74 -18.24
CA LEU A 225 -11.01 -3.16 -18.07
C LEU A 225 -12.20 -4.00 -17.59
N LEU A 226 -13.11 -3.40 -16.83
CA LEU A 226 -14.35 -4.01 -16.34
C LEU A 226 -15.51 -3.86 -17.32
N GLY A 227 -15.36 -3.09 -18.41
CA GLY A 227 -16.37 -2.85 -19.42
C GLY A 227 -17.45 -1.83 -19.02
N LEU A 228 -17.06 -0.86 -18.16
CA LEU A 228 -17.88 0.25 -17.68
C LEU A 228 -17.71 1.49 -18.55
#